data_1d6ccbfb6f48816fe7efb3535a261c6a
#
_entry.id   1d6ccbfb6f48816fe7efb3535a261c6a
#
_cell.length_a   1.000
_cell.length_b   1.000
_cell.length_c   1.000
_cell.angle_alpha   90.00
_cell.angle_beta   90.00
_cell.angle_gamma   90.00
#
_symmetry.space_group_name_H-M   'P 1'
#
loop_
_entity.id
_entity.type
_entity.pdbx_description
1 polymer ?
#
loop_
_entity_poly.entity_id
_entity_poly.type
_entity_poly.pdbx_seq_one_letter_code
_entity_poly.pdbx_strand_id
1 'polypeptide(L)'
;MGKNFSLVILSLLLALNILAWIVVFDLSKIQPLEVVFFDVGQGDSIFIETPKKQQILIDGGPGSAILEKLGTEMPFYDNTLDLIILTHPEKDHLTGLISVLKRYKVENILWTGVKRDTLEFKEWERKILEEKASIKIAQAGQKIFAAKAVLEILYPFENLAGQEFKDSNETSIVSRLVFGENSFLFTGDIRKSEEKALLEQRANLDSDVLKVAHHGSKTSNSKEFIEKVSPEIAVISLGKENSYGHPHQEVLDILEDYGIKILRTDQHGNIKIISDGKKLTIPNF
;
A
#
# COMPACT_ATOMS: atom_id res chain seq x y z
N MET A 1 59.77 1.61 -25.94
CA MET A 1 58.56 0.92 -25.41
C MET A 1 57.79 1.73 -24.34
N GLY A 2 58.28 2.84 -23.82
CA GLY A 2 57.62 3.51 -22.68
C GLY A 2 56.40 4.39 -22.95
N LYS A 3 56.41 5.22 -24.00
CA LYS A 3 55.36 6.25 -24.20
C LYS A 3 54.01 5.69 -24.55
N ASN A 4 53.94 4.69 -25.44
CA ASN A 4 52.67 4.09 -25.86
C ASN A 4 52.05 3.26 -24.73
N PHE A 5 52.86 2.61 -23.89
CA PHE A 5 52.38 1.84 -22.72
C PHE A 5 51.80 2.78 -21.65
N SER A 6 52.43 3.94 -21.37
CA SER A 6 51.90 4.93 -20.45
C SER A 6 50.60 5.53 -20.94
N LEU A 7 50.45 5.81 -22.22
CA LEU A 7 49.20 6.30 -22.84
C LEU A 7 48.07 5.29 -22.69
N VAL A 8 48.35 4.00 -22.92
CA VAL A 8 47.33 2.94 -22.73
C VAL A 8 46.88 2.85 -21.30
N ILE A 9 47.79 2.88 -20.32
CA ILE A 9 47.44 2.90 -18.89
C ILE A 9 46.61 4.12 -18.55
N LEU A 10 46.99 5.29 -19.03
CA LEU A 10 46.28 6.56 -18.76
C LEU A 10 44.84 6.50 -19.33
N SER A 11 44.70 5.97 -20.54
CA SER A 11 43.40 5.78 -21.18
C SER A 11 42.48 4.79 -20.42
N LEU A 12 43.05 3.69 -19.92
CA LEU A 12 42.33 2.74 -19.08
C LEU A 12 41.89 3.34 -17.73
N LEU A 13 42.79 4.10 -17.06
CA LEU A 13 42.44 4.79 -15.83
C LEU A 13 41.36 5.83 -16.06
N LEU A 14 41.42 6.59 -17.15
CA LEU A 14 40.39 7.55 -17.49
C LEU A 14 39.05 6.88 -17.75
N ALA A 15 39.04 5.78 -18.50
CA ALA A 15 37.81 5.00 -18.76
C ALA A 15 37.20 4.44 -17.48
N LEU A 16 38.02 3.89 -16.58
CA LEU A 16 37.58 3.42 -15.25
C LEU A 16 37.02 4.56 -14.40
N ASN A 17 37.67 5.74 -14.43
CA ASN A 17 37.20 6.90 -13.71
C ASN A 17 35.84 7.39 -14.23
N ILE A 18 35.66 7.47 -15.56
CA ILE A 18 34.38 7.81 -16.16
C ILE A 18 33.32 6.78 -15.78
N LEU A 19 33.61 5.49 -15.85
CA LEU A 19 32.69 4.43 -15.44
C LEU A 19 32.29 4.56 -13.96
N ALA A 20 33.27 4.81 -13.07
CA ALA A 20 33.04 5.04 -11.65
C ALA A 20 32.10 6.24 -11.42
N TRP A 21 32.31 7.35 -12.13
CA TRP A 21 31.43 8.52 -12.04
C TRP A 21 30.03 8.25 -12.57
N ILE A 22 29.88 7.47 -13.66
CA ILE A 22 28.55 7.04 -14.16
C ILE A 22 27.83 6.24 -13.08
N VAL A 23 28.51 5.27 -12.46
CA VAL A 23 27.93 4.46 -11.37
C VAL A 23 27.58 5.33 -10.16
N VAL A 24 28.48 6.22 -9.72
CA VAL A 24 28.19 7.13 -8.61
C VAL A 24 27.01 8.04 -8.91
N PHE A 25 26.95 8.58 -10.12
CA PHE A 25 25.82 9.42 -10.55
C PHE A 25 24.51 8.64 -10.58
N ASP A 26 24.52 7.40 -11.08
CA ASP A 26 23.33 6.56 -11.10
C ASP A 26 22.86 6.15 -9.70
N LEU A 27 23.80 5.79 -8.83
CA LEU A 27 23.53 5.50 -7.41
C LEU A 27 23.09 6.74 -6.60
N SER A 28 23.43 7.94 -7.06
CA SER A 28 23.02 9.18 -6.40
C SER A 28 21.62 9.65 -6.77
N LYS A 29 21.02 9.09 -7.83
CA LYS A 29 19.63 9.37 -8.19
C LYS A 29 18.71 8.94 -7.05
N ILE A 30 17.84 9.83 -6.64
CA ILE A 30 16.77 9.48 -5.71
C ILE A 30 15.87 8.48 -6.44
N GLN A 31 15.88 7.22 -5.98
CA GLN A 31 14.92 6.25 -6.48
C GLN A 31 13.51 6.70 -6.06
N PRO A 32 12.52 6.57 -6.93
CA PRO A 32 11.16 6.95 -6.60
C PRO A 32 10.54 6.02 -5.55
N LEU A 33 9.48 6.51 -4.92
CA LEU A 33 8.52 5.68 -4.21
C LEU A 33 7.53 5.12 -5.24
N GLU A 34 7.29 3.83 -5.22
CA GLU A 34 6.28 3.19 -6.06
C GLU A 34 5.14 2.65 -5.20
N VAL A 35 3.91 2.96 -5.57
CA VAL A 35 2.69 2.43 -4.94
C VAL A 35 1.88 1.74 -6.02
N VAL A 36 1.65 0.45 -5.86
CA VAL A 36 0.92 -0.38 -6.83
C VAL A 36 -0.35 -0.91 -6.18
N PHE A 37 -1.49 -0.53 -6.71
CA PHE A 37 -2.79 -1.11 -6.36
C PHE A 37 -3.02 -2.29 -7.31
N PHE A 38 -3.00 -3.49 -6.76
CA PHE A 38 -3.14 -4.70 -7.56
C PHE A 38 -4.59 -5.01 -7.90
N ASP A 39 -4.83 -5.43 -9.13
CA ASP A 39 -6.05 -6.11 -9.52
C ASP A 39 -5.98 -7.56 -9.05
N VAL A 40 -6.53 -7.81 -7.87
CA VAL A 40 -6.65 -9.13 -7.24
C VAL A 40 -8.08 -9.67 -7.31
N GLY A 41 -8.94 -9.04 -8.11
CA GLY A 41 -10.38 -9.23 -8.11
C GLY A 41 -11.05 -8.37 -7.04
N GLN A 42 -12.14 -8.88 -6.44
CA GLN A 42 -12.81 -8.16 -5.36
C GLN A 42 -11.96 -8.21 -4.09
N GLY A 43 -11.54 -7.05 -3.58
CA GLY A 43 -10.70 -6.93 -2.41
C GLY A 43 -9.52 -5.95 -2.60
N ASP A 44 -8.70 -5.80 -1.58
CA ASP A 44 -7.55 -4.91 -1.57
C ASP A 44 -6.23 -5.66 -1.56
N SER A 45 -5.29 -5.14 -2.33
CA SER A 45 -3.87 -5.45 -2.17
C SER A 45 -3.04 -4.32 -2.72
N ILE A 46 -2.22 -3.72 -1.88
CA ILE A 46 -1.42 -2.55 -2.23
C ILE A 46 0.04 -2.82 -1.88
N PHE A 47 0.90 -2.73 -2.88
CA PHE A 47 2.34 -2.92 -2.71
C PHE A 47 3.05 -1.57 -2.77
N ILE A 48 3.94 -1.32 -1.82
CA ILE A 48 4.72 -0.10 -1.72
C ILE A 48 6.20 -0.48 -1.73
N GLU A 49 6.93 0.03 -2.70
CA GLU A 49 8.39 -0.07 -2.74
C GLU A 49 9.00 1.31 -2.50
N THR A 50 9.82 1.41 -1.47
CA THR A 50 10.49 2.67 -1.11
C THR A 50 11.76 2.88 -1.94
N PRO A 51 12.34 4.10 -1.94
CA PRO A 51 13.61 4.39 -2.60
C PRO A 51 14.80 3.52 -2.17
N LYS A 52 14.72 2.86 -1.03
CA LYS A 52 15.74 1.91 -0.55
C LYS A 52 15.32 0.46 -0.69
N LYS A 53 14.35 0.20 -1.56
CA LYS A 53 13.85 -1.14 -1.83
C LYS A 53 13.22 -1.85 -0.63
N GLN A 54 12.75 -1.09 0.37
CA GLN A 54 11.93 -1.66 1.42
C GLN A 54 10.52 -1.88 0.87
N GLN A 55 9.96 -3.04 1.18
CA GLN A 55 8.74 -3.55 0.58
C GLN A 55 7.66 -3.72 1.64
N ILE A 56 6.54 -3.02 1.43
CA ILE A 56 5.38 -3.05 2.31
C ILE A 56 4.20 -3.56 1.49
N LEU A 57 3.47 -4.54 2.02
CA LEU A 57 2.24 -5.03 1.45
C LEU A 57 1.07 -4.75 2.39
N ILE A 58 0.08 -4.00 1.92
CA ILE A 58 -1.17 -3.74 2.63
C ILE A 58 -2.23 -4.63 2.01
N ASP A 59 -2.76 -5.57 2.77
CA ASP A 59 -3.74 -6.58 2.38
C ASP A 59 -3.26 -7.50 1.23
N GLY A 60 -3.96 -8.59 1.00
CA GLY A 60 -3.55 -9.61 0.02
C GLY A 60 -4.62 -10.03 -0.97
N GLY A 61 -5.82 -9.45 -0.86
CA GLY A 61 -6.95 -9.87 -1.68
C GLY A 61 -7.57 -11.22 -1.28
N PRO A 62 -8.53 -11.72 -2.09
CA PRO A 62 -9.37 -12.88 -1.74
C PRO A 62 -8.68 -14.24 -1.91
N GLY A 63 -7.48 -14.29 -2.49
CA GLY A 63 -6.84 -15.56 -2.81
C GLY A 63 -5.37 -15.45 -3.19
N SER A 64 -4.87 -16.43 -3.92
CA SER A 64 -3.43 -16.54 -4.26
C SER A 64 -2.97 -15.67 -5.45
N ALA A 65 -3.86 -14.92 -6.10
CA ALA A 65 -3.51 -14.04 -7.23
C ALA A 65 -2.39 -13.05 -6.87
N ILE A 66 -2.32 -12.63 -5.62
CA ILE A 66 -1.27 -11.75 -5.09
C ILE A 66 0.15 -12.30 -5.32
N LEU A 67 0.34 -13.62 -5.33
CA LEU A 67 1.66 -14.23 -5.56
C LEU A 67 2.19 -13.96 -6.97
N GLU A 68 1.33 -13.97 -7.97
CA GLU A 68 1.66 -13.60 -9.34
C GLU A 68 2.00 -12.10 -9.41
N LYS A 69 1.17 -11.27 -8.79
CA LYS A 69 1.36 -9.81 -8.76
C LYS A 69 2.69 -9.42 -8.13
N LEU A 70 3.02 -9.98 -6.96
CA LEU A 70 4.32 -9.76 -6.33
C LEU A 70 5.48 -10.26 -7.21
N GLY A 71 5.30 -11.40 -7.89
CA GLY A 71 6.32 -11.94 -8.80
C GLY A 71 6.59 -11.06 -10.03
N THR A 72 5.69 -10.12 -10.37
CA THR A 72 5.91 -9.14 -11.45
C THR A 72 6.60 -7.86 -10.96
N GLU A 73 6.43 -7.50 -9.71
CA GLU A 73 7.00 -6.26 -9.13
C GLU A 73 8.34 -6.51 -8.42
N MET A 74 8.51 -7.68 -7.81
CA MET A 74 9.72 -8.02 -7.06
C MET A 74 10.73 -8.75 -7.93
N PRO A 75 12.05 -8.54 -7.73
CA PRO A 75 13.07 -9.34 -8.37
C PRO A 75 12.89 -10.84 -8.05
N PHE A 76 13.13 -11.72 -9.03
CA PHE A 76 12.91 -13.17 -8.90
C PHE A 76 13.69 -13.85 -7.75
N TYR A 77 14.77 -13.23 -7.30
CA TYR A 77 15.62 -13.71 -6.20
C TYR A 77 15.21 -13.14 -4.84
N ASP A 78 14.31 -12.14 -4.82
CA ASP A 78 13.83 -11.52 -3.60
C ASP A 78 12.52 -12.19 -3.16
N ASN A 79 12.55 -12.81 -2.02
CA ASN A 79 11.41 -13.48 -1.40
C ASN A 79 11.13 -12.97 0.02
N THR A 80 11.55 -11.74 0.32
CA THR A 80 11.38 -11.12 1.63
C THR A 80 10.45 -9.92 1.51
N LEU A 81 9.57 -9.71 2.49
CA LEU A 81 8.78 -8.50 2.67
C LEU A 81 9.14 -7.88 4.01
N ASP A 82 9.48 -6.60 4.03
CA ASP A 82 9.84 -5.89 5.27
C ASP A 82 8.63 -5.74 6.20
N LEU A 83 7.45 -5.54 5.63
CA LEU A 83 6.22 -5.34 6.40
C LEU A 83 5.00 -5.84 5.62
N ILE A 84 4.14 -6.59 6.29
CA ILE A 84 2.75 -6.77 5.85
C ILE A 84 1.80 -6.08 6.83
N ILE A 85 0.73 -5.52 6.29
CA ILE A 85 -0.34 -4.88 7.04
C ILE A 85 -1.65 -5.58 6.68
N LEU A 86 -2.33 -6.14 7.68
CA LEU A 86 -3.72 -6.58 7.53
C LEU A 86 -4.62 -5.48 8.08
N THR A 87 -5.37 -4.81 7.20
CA THR A 87 -6.26 -3.72 7.62
C THR A 87 -7.37 -4.21 8.53
N HIS A 88 -8.03 -5.29 8.15
CA HIS A 88 -9.07 -5.96 8.92
C HIS A 88 -9.25 -7.41 8.46
N PRO A 89 -9.80 -8.31 9.30
CA PRO A 89 -9.78 -9.75 9.04
C PRO A 89 -10.95 -10.25 8.17
N GLU A 90 -11.31 -9.53 7.09
CA GLU A 90 -12.24 -10.02 6.08
C GLU A 90 -11.52 -10.80 4.98
N LYS A 91 -12.25 -11.71 4.33
CA LYS A 91 -11.71 -12.69 3.40
C LYS A 91 -11.01 -12.05 2.19
N ASP A 92 -11.54 -10.99 1.67
CA ASP A 92 -11.06 -10.25 0.51
C ASP A 92 -9.86 -9.33 0.80
N HIS A 93 -9.38 -9.32 2.04
CA HIS A 93 -8.16 -8.65 2.48
C HIS A 93 -7.13 -9.66 3.02
N LEU A 94 -7.61 -10.66 3.78
CA LEU A 94 -6.80 -11.58 4.56
C LEU A 94 -6.24 -12.76 3.75
N THR A 95 -7.05 -13.37 2.86
CA THR A 95 -6.75 -14.70 2.32
C THR A 95 -5.46 -14.74 1.53
N GLY A 96 -5.18 -13.69 0.76
CA GLY A 96 -3.95 -13.59 0.00
C GLY A 96 -2.71 -13.47 0.89
N LEU A 97 -2.80 -12.80 2.05
CA LEU A 97 -1.68 -12.72 3.00
C LEU A 97 -1.30 -14.08 3.56
N ILE A 98 -2.26 -15.01 3.73
CA ILE A 98 -1.96 -16.39 4.09
C ILE A 98 -1.11 -17.07 3.00
N SER A 99 -1.41 -16.79 1.74
CA SER A 99 -0.62 -17.30 0.61
C SER A 99 0.77 -16.69 0.56
N VAL A 100 0.89 -15.40 0.88
CA VAL A 100 2.16 -14.69 1.01
C VAL A 100 3.02 -15.31 2.10
N LEU A 101 2.50 -15.52 3.31
CA LEU A 101 3.21 -16.16 4.42
C LEU A 101 3.66 -17.62 4.15
N LYS A 102 3.11 -18.28 3.13
CA LYS A 102 3.57 -19.61 2.69
C LYS A 102 4.77 -19.55 1.74
N ARG A 103 5.04 -18.41 1.12
CA ARG A 103 6.05 -18.29 0.05
C ARG A 103 7.13 -17.26 0.34
N TYR A 104 6.78 -16.16 0.99
CA TYR A 104 7.68 -15.06 1.32
C TYR A 104 8.01 -15.08 2.80
N LYS A 105 9.24 -14.71 3.12
CA LYS A 105 9.65 -14.39 4.48
C LYS A 105 9.15 -12.99 4.82
N VAL A 106 8.48 -12.83 5.95
CA VAL A 106 7.97 -11.54 6.42
C VAL A 106 8.70 -11.13 7.70
N GLU A 107 9.25 -9.91 7.72
CA GLU A 107 10.00 -9.43 8.88
C GLU A 107 9.10 -8.81 9.95
N ASN A 108 8.10 -8.04 9.52
CA ASN A 108 7.17 -7.37 10.43
C ASN A 108 5.73 -7.55 9.97
N ILE A 109 4.82 -7.66 10.94
CA ILE A 109 3.39 -7.76 10.72
C ILE A 109 2.70 -6.71 11.57
N LEU A 110 1.87 -5.87 10.94
CA LEU A 110 1.00 -4.92 11.61
C LEU A 110 -0.45 -5.30 11.34
N TRP A 111 -1.25 -5.40 12.37
CA TRP A 111 -2.68 -5.70 12.28
C TRP A 111 -3.41 -5.22 13.53
N THR A 112 -4.73 -5.26 13.55
CA THR A 112 -5.53 -4.76 14.67
C THR A 112 -5.62 -5.75 15.85
N GLY A 113 -5.30 -7.03 15.65
CA GLY A 113 -5.47 -8.06 16.66
C GLY A 113 -6.92 -8.48 16.89
N VAL A 114 -7.84 -7.99 16.05
CA VAL A 114 -9.29 -8.31 16.12
C VAL A 114 -9.52 -9.77 15.74
N LYS A 115 -10.33 -10.46 16.52
CA LYS A 115 -10.62 -11.89 16.33
C LYS A 115 -11.84 -12.13 15.46
N ARG A 116 -11.80 -13.21 14.69
CA ARG A 116 -12.90 -13.74 13.90
C ARG A 116 -13.00 -15.26 14.06
N ASP A 117 -14.20 -15.78 13.98
CA ASP A 117 -14.40 -17.24 13.97
C ASP A 117 -14.62 -17.76 12.53
N THR A 118 -13.60 -17.58 11.68
CA THR A 118 -13.57 -18.11 10.31
C THR A 118 -12.36 -19.03 10.13
N LEU A 119 -12.42 -19.92 9.14
CA LEU A 119 -11.30 -20.82 8.85
C LEU A 119 -10.07 -20.07 8.37
N GLU A 120 -10.28 -19.06 7.56
CA GLU A 120 -9.22 -18.20 7.03
C GLU A 120 -8.51 -17.45 8.16
N PHE A 121 -9.27 -16.94 9.13
CA PHE A 121 -8.69 -16.24 10.27
C PHE A 121 -7.88 -17.18 11.18
N LYS A 122 -8.37 -18.39 11.46
CA LYS A 122 -7.62 -19.40 12.20
C LYS A 122 -6.31 -19.78 11.52
N GLU A 123 -6.33 -19.88 10.19
CA GLU A 123 -5.13 -20.15 9.40
C GLU A 123 -4.16 -18.95 9.43
N TRP A 124 -4.66 -17.72 9.40
CA TRP A 124 -3.86 -16.51 9.58
C TRP A 124 -3.14 -16.50 10.92
N GLU A 125 -3.86 -16.68 12.04
CA GLU A 125 -3.27 -16.72 13.37
C GLU A 125 -2.17 -17.79 13.46
N ARG A 126 -2.42 -18.97 12.92
CA ARG A 126 -1.42 -20.03 12.86
C ARG A 126 -0.18 -19.59 12.07
N LYS A 127 -0.36 -18.98 10.92
CA LYS A 127 0.74 -18.59 10.03
C LYS A 127 1.59 -17.47 10.60
N ILE A 128 1.01 -16.45 11.18
CA ILE A 128 1.79 -15.36 11.77
C ILE A 128 2.63 -15.81 12.96
N LEU A 129 2.17 -16.84 13.71
CA LEU A 129 2.94 -17.44 14.80
C LEU A 129 4.10 -18.31 14.28
N GLU A 130 3.92 -19.00 13.14
CA GLU A 130 4.96 -19.80 12.50
C GLU A 130 6.06 -18.93 11.88
N GLU A 131 5.72 -17.74 11.35
CA GLU A 131 6.62 -16.85 10.61
C GLU A 131 7.76 -16.27 11.46
N LYS A 132 7.56 -16.17 12.78
CA LYS A 132 8.51 -15.52 13.71
C LYS A 132 8.78 -14.04 13.37
N ALA A 133 7.88 -13.40 12.64
CA ALA A 133 7.90 -11.96 12.37
C ALA A 133 7.70 -11.15 13.66
N SER A 134 8.15 -9.91 13.66
CA SER A 134 7.80 -8.95 14.70
C SER A 134 6.34 -8.51 14.53
N ILE A 135 5.45 -8.97 15.42
CA ILE A 135 4.02 -8.64 15.35
C ILE A 135 3.74 -7.40 16.19
N LYS A 136 3.04 -6.43 15.60
CA LYS A 136 2.60 -5.20 16.27
C LYS A 136 1.10 -5.01 16.09
N ILE A 137 0.46 -4.47 17.12
CA ILE A 137 -0.95 -4.07 17.06
C ILE A 137 -1.03 -2.63 16.61
N ALA A 138 -1.85 -2.39 15.60
CA ALA A 138 -2.05 -1.07 15.04
C ALA A 138 -2.85 -0.18 15.99
N GLN A 139 -2.39 1.05 16.14
CA GLN A 139 -3.09 2.09 16.90
C GLN A 139 -2.69 3.47 16.37
N ALA A 140 -3.63 4.40 16.35
CA ALA A 140 -3.42 5.76 15.90
C ALA A 140 -2.24 6.43 16.64
N GLY A 141 -1.48 7.23 15.89
CA GLY A 141 -0.27 7.89 16.37
C GLY A 141 1.02 7.12 16.14
N GLN A 142 0.94 5.82 15.79
CA GLN A 142 2.14 5.06 15.40
C GLN A 142 2.67 5.54 14.06
N LYS A 143 4.01 5.55 13.91
CA LYS A 143 4.71 5.92 12.68
C LYS A 143 5.72 4.84 12.31
N ILE A 144 5.69 4.45 11.06
CA ILE A 144 6.63 3.50 10.47
C ILE A 144 7.50 4.26 9.50
N PHE A 145 8.80 4.26 9.76
CA PHE A 145 9.78 4.95 8.92
C PHE A 145 10.39 3.96 7.92
N ALA A 146 10.21 4.23 6.65
CA ALA A 146 10.74 3.42 5.57
C ALA A 146 11.52 4.32 4.60
N ALA A 147 12.84 4.32 4.70
CA ALA A 147 13.73 5.25 4.02
C ALA A 147 13.35 6.72 4.33
N LYS A 148 12.89 7.47 3.30
CA LYS A 148 12.40 8.85 3.44
C LYS A 148 10.88 8.93 3.52
N ALA A 149 10.20 7.80 3.40
CA ALA A 149 8.76 7.73 3.53
C ALA A 149 8.36 7.48 4.98
N VAL A 150 7.22 7.99 5.37
CA VAL A 150 6.62 7.79 6.69
C VAL A 150 5.19 7.30 6.51
N LEU A 151 4.89 6.12 7.04
CA LEU A 151 3.53 5.61 7.12
C LEU A 151 2.99 5.89 8.52
N GLU A 152 1.97 6.73 8.60
CA GLU A 152 1.31 7.14 9.84
C GLU A 152 0.01 6.36 10.01
N ILE A 153 -0.21 5.75 11.17
CA ILE A 153 -1.47 5.09 11.49
C ILE A 153 -2.42 6.12 12.08
N LEU A 154 -3.57 6.31 11.44
CA LEU A 154 -4.57 7.30 11.82
C LEU A 154 -5.76 6.66 12.57
N TYR A 155 -6.01 5.36 12.35
CA TYR A 155 -7.07 4.58 13.00
C TYR A 155 -6.64 3.10 13.04
N PRO A 156 -7.05 2.32 14.05
CA PRO A 156 -8.01 2.61 15.13
C PRO A 156 -7.40 3.48 16.25
N PHE A 157 -8.25 4.23 16.97
CA PHE A 157 -7.80 5.08 18.08
C PHE A 157 -7.43 4.29 19.32
N GLU A 158 -8.06 3.15 19.52
CA GLU A 158 -7.85 2.28 20.68
C GLU A 158 -7.19 0.96 20.25
N ASN A 159 -6.60 0.28 21.23
CA ASN A 159 -6.08 -1.07 21.02
C ASN A 159 -7.24 -2.06 20.96
N LEU A 160 -7.44 -2.68 19.80
CA LEU A 160 -8.54 -3.62 19.55
C LEU A 160 -8.15 -5.09 19.72
N ALA A 161 -6.93 -5.39 20.15
CA ALA A 161 -6.43 -6.76 20.24
C ALA A 161 -7.31 -7.65 21.12
N GLY A 162 -7.67 -8.82 20.59
CA GLY A 162 -8.48 -9.81 21.27
C GLY A 162 -9.98 -9.52 21.30
N GLN A 163 -10.42 -8.38 20.78
CA GLN A 163 -11.85 -8.04 20.68
C GLN A 163 -12.47 -8.72 19.45
N GLU A 164 -13.79 -8.92 19.52
CA GLU A 164 -14.61 -9.42 18.43
C GLU A 164 -15.61 -8.36 18.02
N PHE A 165 -15.78 -8.17 16.70
CA PHE A 165 -16.70 -7.22 16.13
C PHE A 165 -17.71 -7.93 15.25
N LYS A 166 -18.96 -7.48 15.28
CA LYS A 166 -20.00 -8.00 14.39
C LYS A 166 -19.66 -7.69 12.94
N ASP A 167 -19.11 -6.53 12.70
CA ASP A 167 -18.59 -6.07 11.42
C ASP A 167 -17.13 -5.65 11.57
N SER A 168 -16.23 -6.41 10.99
CA SER A 168 -14.80 -6.14 11.10
C SER A 168 -14.33 -4.97 10.21
N ASN A 169 -15.14 -4.50 9.27
CA ASN A 169 -14.84 -3.31 8.47
C ASN A 169 -14.62 -2.07 9.36
N GLU A 170 -15.40 -1.97 10.46
CA GLU A 170 -15.26 -0.92 11.47
C GLU A 170 -13.88 -0.89 12.16
N THR A 171 -13.10 -1.94 11.99
CA THR A 171 -11.77 -2.07 12.60
C THR A 171 -10.62 -1.87 11.62
N SER A 172 -10.93 -1.49 10.36
CA SER A 172 -9.94 -1.30 9.30
C SER A 172 -8.89 -0.28 9.69
N ILE A 173 -7.61 -0.63 9.51
CA ILE A 173 -6.52 0.32 9.70
C ILE A 173 -6.62 1.42 8.63
N VAL A 174 -6.67 2.67 9.08
CA VAL A 174 -6.45 3.82 8.20
C VAL A 174 -5.03 4.29 8.37
N SER A 175 -4.32 4.40 7.26
CA SER A 175 -2.92 4.84 7.29
C SER A 175 -2.64 5.86 6.19
N ARG A 176 -1.74 6.79 6.47
CA ARG A 176 -1.30 7.83 5.57
C ARG A 176 0.19 7.71 5.30
N LEU A 177 0.55 7.49 4.04
CA LEU A 177 1.94 7.46 3.59
C LEU A 177 2.34 8.85 3.11
N VAL A 178 3.47 9.35 3.60
CA VAL A 178 4.03 10.64 3.21
C VAL A 178 5.42 10.43 2.63
N PHE A 179 5.67 10.97 1.45
CA PHE A 179 6.98 10.98 0.82
C PHE A 179 7.25 12.32 0.13
N GLY A 180 8.12 13.13 0.72
CA GLY A 180 8.35 14.51 0.28
C GLY A 180 7.08 15.36 0.40
N GLU A 181 6.63 15.92 -0.72
CA GLU A 181 5.40 16.72 -0.82
C GLU A 181 4.17 15.85 -1.14
N ASN A 182 4.36 14.56 -1.48
CA ASN A 182 3.27 13.68 -1.87
C ASN A 182 2.77 12.79 -0.72
N SER A 183 1.49 12.48 -0.77
CA SER A 183 0.80 11.70 0.26
C SER A 183 -0.29 10.78 -0.31
N PHE A 184 -0.47 9.64 0.36
CA PHE A 184 -1.44 8.61 0.02
C PHE A 184 -2.23 8.24 1.25
N LEU A 185 -3.56 8.20 1.16
CA LEU A 185 -4.44 7.74 2.23
C LEU A 185 -4.99 6.36 1.87
N PHE A 186 -4.72 5.38 2.73
CA PHE A 186 -5.23 4.02 2.64
C PHE A 186 -6.28 3.83 3.73
N THR A 187 -7.50 3.53 3.35
CA THR A 187 -8.67 3.55 4.24
C THR A 187 -9.15 2.16 4.64
N GLY A 188 -8.66 1.10 3.97
CA GLY A 188 -9.31 -0.20 4.06
C GLY A 188 -10.79 -0.07 3.75
N ASP A 189 -11.62 -0.68 4.60
CA ASP A 189 -13.06 -0.74 4.40
C ASP A 189 -13.87 0.01 5.47
N ILE A 190 -13.27 1.08 6.05
CA ILE A 190 -13.98 1.90 7.04
C ILE A 190 -15.33 2.37 6.50
N ARG A 191 -16.26 2.59 7.43
CA ARG A 191 -17.59 3.12 7.17
C ARG A 191 -17.69 4.60 7.50
N LYS A 192 -18.83 5.20 7.18
CA LYS A 192 -19.12 6.62 7.53
C LYS A 192 -19.01 6.93 9.03
N SER A 193 -19.18 5.93 9.89
CA SER A 193 -18.94 6.06 11.35
C SER A 193 -17.49 6.37 11.70
N GLU A 194 -16.54 5.61 11.10
CA GLU A 194 -15.12 5.78 11.32
C GLU A 194 -14.58 7.03 10.60
N GLU A 195 -15.10 7.34 9.40
CA GLU A 195 -14.83 8.61 8.73
C GLU A 195 -15.20 9.80 9.62
N LYS A 196 -16.40 9.77 10.21
CA LYS A 196 -16.85 10.79 11.14
C LYS A 196 -15.93 10.89 12.38
N ALA A 197 -15.54 9.75 12.94
CA ALA A 197 -14.63 9.70 14.08
C ALA A 197 -13.26 10.31 13.75
N LEU A 198 -12.72 10.03 12.54
CA LEU A 198 -11.47 10.62 12.05
C LEU A 198 -11.58 12.16 11.92
N LEU A 199 -12.72 12.65 11.40
CA LEU A 199 -13.00 14.09 11.28
C LEU A 199 -13.10 14.76 12.66
N GLU A 200 -13.81 14.15 13.60
CA GLU A 200 -13.97 14.65 14.97
C GLU A 200 -12.63 14.71 15.72
N GLN A 201 -11.77 13.72 15.53
CA GLN A 201 -10.41 13.68 16.08
C GLN A 201 -9.43 14.62 15.35
N ARG A 202 -9.88 15.30 14.28
CA ARG A 202 -9.06 16.19 13.45
C ARG A 202 -7.80 15.51 12.92
N ALA A 203 -7.92 14.23 12.54
CA ALA A 203 -6.84 13.51 11.92
C ALA A 203 -6.35 14.23 10.65
N ASN A 204 -5.05 14.17 10.39
CA ASN A 204 -4.48 14.73 9.16
C ASN A 204 -4.81 13.81 7.99
N LEU A 205 -5.90 14.08 7.27
CA LEU A 205 -6.41 13.26 6.16
C LEU A 205 -5.99 13.78 4.80
N ASP A 206 -5.55 15.05 4.70
CA ASP A 206 -5.14 15.70 3.45
C ASP A 206 -4.13 14.85 2.68
N SER A 207 -4.49 14.43 1.45
CA SER A 207 -3.69 13.45 0.70
C SER A 207 -3.96 13.54 -0.80
N ASP A 208 -2.90 13.49 -1.61
CA ASP A 208 -2.97 13.59 -3.07
C ASP A 208 -3.66 12.37 -3.69
N VAL A 209 -3.47 11.20 -3.09
CA VAL A 209 -4.05 9.93 -3.56
C VAL A 209 -4.90 9.30 -2.46
N LEU A 210 -6.14 9.00 -2.77
CA LEU A 210 -7.05 8.27 -1.90
C LEU A 210 -7.29 6.85 -2.43
N LYS A 211 -7.03 5.82 -1.61
CA LYS A 211 -7.68 4.52 -1.79
C LYS A 211 -9.12 4.66 -1.29
N VAL A 212 -10.07 4.59 -2.17
CA VAL A 212 -11.50 4.73 -1.86
C VAL A 212 -11.96 3.63 -0.92
N ALA A 213 -12.60 4.00 0.16
CA ALA A 213 -13.01 3.06 1.21
C ALA A 213 -14.04 2.04 0.70
N HIS A 214 -13.88 0.78 1.16
CA HIS A 214 -14.84 -0.29 0.97
C HIS A 214 -15.27 -0.45 -0.49
N HIS A 215 -14.28 -0.44 -1.39
CA HIS A 215 -14.44 -0.64 -2.84
C HIS A 215 -15.44 0.30 -3.52
N GLY A 216 -15.68 1.47 -2.95
CA GLY A 216 -16.69 2.42 -3.42
C GLY A 216 -18.12 2.10 -2.92
N SER A 217 -18.25 1.49 -1.76
CA SER A 217 -19.53 1.27 -1.11
C SER A 217 -20.18 2.58 -0.67
N LYS A 218 -21.50 2.70 -0.83
CA LYS A 218 -22.29 3.83 -0.32
C LYS A 218 -22.37 3.90 1.22
N THR A 219 -21.91 2.85 1.93
CA THR A 219 -21.79 2.85 3.38
C THR A 219 -20.57 3.64 3.86
N SER A 220 -19.73 4.07 2.93
CA SER A 220 -18.48 4.77 3.12
C SER A 220 -18.41 5.99 2.18
N ASN A 221 -17.29 6.71 2.19
CA ASN A 221 -16.98 7.80 1.25
C ASN A 221 -17.97 8.98 1.37
N SER A 222 -18.21 9.42 2.61
CA SER A 222 -19.05 10.60 2.86
C SER A 222 -18.45 11.84 2.21
N LYS A 223 -19.34 12.77 1.81
CA LYS A 223 -18.94 14.02 1.15
C LYS A 223 -17.95 14.81 2.00
N GLU A 224 -18.22 14.90 3.29
CA GLU A 224 -17.39 15.61 4.28
C GLU A 224 -16.00 14.96 4.41
N PHE A 225 -15.94 13.64 4.32
CA PHE A 225 -14.65 12.91 4.35
C PHE A 225 -13.85 13.17 3.07
N ILE A 226 -14.46 13.04 1.91
CA ILE A 226 -13.81 13.30 0.61
C ILE A 226 -13.32 14.76 0.52
N GLU A 227 -14.15 15.72 0.95
CA GLU A 227 -13.76 17.14 1.01
C GLU A 227 -12.55 17.36 1.91
N LYS A 228 -12.50 16.67 3.05
CA LYS A 228 -11.38 16.77 3.99
C LYS A 228 -10.10 16.12 3.50
N VAL A 229 -10.20 15.01 2.77
CA VAL A 229 -9.04 14.35 2.12
C VAL A 229 -8.54 15.17 0.94
N SER A 230 -9.45 15.79 0.17
CA SER A 230 -9.15 16.63 -1.00
C SER A 230 -8.19 16.01 -2.01
N PRO A 231 -8.38 14.76 -2.44
CA PRO A 231 -7.42 14.06 -3.28
C PRO A 231 -7.49 14.52 -4.73
N GLU A 232 -6.34 14.51 -5.42
CA GLU A 232 -6.29 14.65 -6.88
C GLU A 232 -6.67 13.36 -7.60
N ILE A 233 -6.35 12.20 -6.97
CA ILE A 233 -6.56 10.87 -7.53
C ILE A 233 -7.28 9.99 -6.52
N ALA A 234 -8.35 9.34 -6.96
CA ALA A 234 -9.06 8.31 -6.21
C ALA A 234 -8.86 6.94 -6.87
N VAL A 235 -8.33 5.97 -6.14
CA VAL A 235 -8.16 4.60 -6.61
C VAL A 235 -9.22 3.71 -5.98
N ILE A 236 -9.99 3.00 -6.81
CA ILE A 236 -11.00 2.05 -6.38
C ILE A 236 -10.49 0.64 -6.73
N SER A 237 -10.16 -0.16 -5.72
CA SER A 237 -9.84 -1.57 -5.88
C SER A 237 -11.11 -2.39 -5.86
N LEU A 238 -11.40 -3.14 -6.91
CA LEU A 238 -12.59 -3.97 -7.01
C LEU A 238 -12.48 -4.97 -8.16
N GLY A 239 -13.29 -6.03 -8.09
CA GLY A 239 -13.38 -7.03 -9.16
C GLY A 239 -14.39 -6.66 -10.25
N LYS A 240 -14.07 -7.01 -11.49
CA LYS A 240 -14.89 -6.72 -12.68
C LYS A 240 -16.33 -7.26 -12.58
N GLU A 241 -16.49 -8.42 -11.97
CA GLU A 241 -17.80 -9.11 -11.82
C GLU A 241 -18.18 -9.22 -10.34
N ASN A 242 -18.00 -8.12 -9.58
CA ASN A 242 -18.37 -8.15 -8.18
C ASN A 242 -19.91 -8.21 -8.00
N SER A 243 -20.36 -9.03 -7.08
CA SER A 243 -21.79 -9.22 -6.77
C SER A 243 -22.38 -8.13 -5.86
N TYR A 244 -21.55 -7.20 -5.38
CA TYR A 244 -21.95 -6.16 -4.43
C TYR A 244 -22.49 -4.90 -5.11
N GLY A 245 -22.34 -4.80 -6.44
CA GLY A 245 -22.71 -3.60 -7.20
C GLY A 245 -21.76 -2.42 -6.99
N HIS A 246 -20.54 -2.68 -6.53
CA HIS A 246 -19.50 -1.67 -6.36
C HIS A 246 -18.82 -1.31 -7.70
N PRO A 247 -18.35 -0.07 -7.87
CA PRO A 247 -18.62 1.05 -6.99
C PRO A 247 -20.05 1.55 -7.14
N HIS A 248 -20.69 2.00 -6.07
CA HIS A 248 -22.00 2.62 -6.17
C HIS A 248 -21.93 3.97 -6.89
N GLN A 249 -22.93 4.28 -7.72
CA GLN A 249 -22.98 5.51 -8.50
C GLN A 249 -22.89 6.77 -7.60
N GLU A 250 -23.53 6.75 -6.46
CA GLU A 250 -23.47 7.82 -5.46
C GLU A 250 -22.04 8.20 -5.06
N VAL A 251 -21.12 7.22 -4.98
CA VAL A 251 -19.70 7.47 -4.66
C VAL A 251 -18.98 8.06 -5.86
N LEU A 252 -19.27 7.55 -7.06
CA LEU A 252 -18.69 8.11 -8.28
C LEU A 252 -19.13 9.56 -8.48
N ASP A 253 -20.42 9.86 -8.29
CA ASP A 253 -20.97 11.21 -8.41
C ASP A 253 -20.25 12.19 -7.44
N ILE A 254 -20.01 11.76 -6.18
CA ILE A 254 -19.27 12.58 -5.22
C ILE A 254 -17.84 12.87 -5.71
N LEU A 255 -17.13 11.85 -6.19
CA LEU A 255 -15.75 12.01 -6.66
C LEU A 255 -15.68 12.90 -7.92
N GLU A 256 -16.64 12.74 -8.84
CA GLU A 256 -16.77 13.55 -10.06
C GLU A 256 -17.12 15.01 -9.73
N ASP A 257 -18.03 15.26 -8.79
CA ASP A 257 -18.41 16.61 -8.33
C ASP A 257 -17.23 17.42 -7.80
N TYR A 258 -16.25 16.74 -7.19
CA TYR A 258 -15.00 17.37 -6.73
C TYR A 258 -13.90 17.40 -7.80
N GLY A 259 -14.15 16.92 -9.01
CA GLY A 259 -13.19 16.89 -10.12
C GLY A 259 -12.00 15.93 -9.88
N ILE A 260 -12.19 14.91 -9.05
CA ILE A 260 -11.15 13.93 -8.69
C ILE A 260 -10.97 12.93 -9.83
N LYS A 261 -9.71 12.66 -10.22
CA LYS A 261 -9.39 11.63 -11.21
C LYS A 261 -9.64 10.25 -10.63
N ILE A 262 -10.60 9.50 -11.20
CA ILE A 262 -10.96 8.15 -10.75
C ILE A 262 -10.19 7.11 -11.54
N LEU A 263 -9.52 6.20 -10.84
CA LEU A 263 -8.85 5.01 -11.41
C LEU A 263 -9.44 3.76 -10.76
N ARG A 264 -9.75 2.74 -11.57
CA ARG A 264 -10.43 1.52 -11.11
C ARG A 264 -9.65 0.28 -11.55
N THR A 265 -9.38 -0.65 -10.63
CA THR A 265 -8.61 -1.87 -10.96
C THR A 265 -9.36 -2.80 -11.91
N ASP A 266 -10.69 -2.84 -11.85
CA ASP A 266 -11.53 -3.65 -12.77
C ASP A 266 -11.50 -3.17 -14.23
N GLN A 267 -11.10 -1.92 -14.46
CA GLN A 267 -11.00 -1.31 -15.80
C GLN A 267 -9.56 -1.23 -16.31
N HIS A 268 -8.61 -0.99 -15.42
CA HIS A 268 -7.24 -0.65 -15.78
C HIS A 268 -6.23 -1.76 -15.41
N GLY A 269 -6.68 -2.83 -14.72
CA GLY A 269 -5.75 -3.80 -14.13
C GLY A 269 -4.96 -3.20 -12.97
N ASN A 270 -3.69 -3.57 -12.83
CA ASN A 270 -2.85 -2.99 -11.79
C ASN A 270 -2.63 -1.49 -12.05
N ILE A 271 -2.78 -0.67 -11.01
CA ILE A 271 -2.58 0.78 -11.06
C ILE A 271 -1.29 1.11 -10.31
N LYS A 272 -0.26 1.57 -11.03
CA LYS A 272 1.02 2.00 -10.46
C LYS A 272 1.08 3.52 -10.41
N ILE A 273 1.39 4.07 -9.23
CA ILE A 273 1.64 5.49 -9.01
C ILE A 273 3.06 5.65 -8.49
N ILE A 274 3.83 6.49 -9.16
CA ILE A 274 5.25 6.74 -8.87
C ILE A 274 5.39 8.16 -8.34
N SER A 275 6.09 8.32 -7.21
CA SER A 275 6.42 9.62 -6.63
C SER A 275 7.92 9.84 -6.59
N ASP A 276 8.38 10.99 -7.06
CA ASP A 276 9.77 11.45 -6.85
C ASP A 276 9.92 12.33 -5.58
N GLY A 277 8.83 12.45 -4.81
CA GLY A 277 8.72 13.29 -3.62
C GLY A 277 8.18 14.70 -3.90
N LYS A 278 7.92 15.05 -5.18
CA LYS A 278 7.31 16.32 -5.58
C LYS A 278 6.16 16.11 -6.57
N LYS A 279 6.34 15.18 -7.47
CA LYS A 279 5.40 14.91 -8.56
C LYS A 279 4.95 13.46 -8.53
N LEU A 280 3.66 13.26 -8.75
CA LEU A 280 3.06 11.96 -9.02
C LEU A 280 3.05 11.68 -10.52
N THR A 281 3.37 10.45 -10.90
CA THR A 281 3.33 9.97 -12.28
C THR A 281 2.62 8.62 -12.32
N ILE A 282 1.73 8.45 -13.29
CA ILE A 282 1.03 7.19 -13.54
C ILE A 282 1.49 6.70 -14.91
N PRO A 283 2.35 5.67 -15.01
CA PRO A 283 3.05 5.32 -16.25
C PRO A 283 2.17 4.96 -17.45
N ASN A 284 0.95 4.51 -17.21
CA ASN A 284 0.06 4.00 -18.27
C ASN A 284 -1.17 4.90 -18.51
N PHE A 285 -1.13 6.18 -18.07
CA PHE A 285 -2.26 7.12 -18.18
C PHE A 285 -1.84 8.53 -18.61
#